data_b66fc49dc0200a57b96099499e40d937
#
_entry.id   b66fc49dc0200a57b96099499e40d937
#
_cell.length_a   1.000
_cell.length_b   1.000
_cell.length_c   1.000
_cell.angle_alpha   90.00
_cell.angle_beta   90.00
_cell.angle_gamma   90.00
#
_symmetry.space_group_name_H-M   'P 1'
#
loop_
_entity.id
_entity.type
_entity.pdbx_description
1 polymer ?
#
loop_
_entity_poly.entity_id
_entity_poly.type
_entity_poly.pdbx_seq_one_letter_code
_entity_poly.pdbx_strand_id
1 'polypeptide(L)'
;NLNEKRNQLIQFIWKTNTIPKQLPNLIDTNISDERFSNFSNLKQIDRLTIEMEHGLSSIVYVFSPENHNGNVILYHQGHSGGFINGKSTIQKFLDNGFTVAAFSMPLIGLNNQPIIELENIGEVKFFKHNQFVYLESENFSSMSYFFTPLSITLNYLSTNSSFENFHMVGISGGGWATTVYPSLDTRITK
;
A
#
# COMPACT_ATOMS: atom_id res chain seq x y z
N ASN A 1 -24.51 4.76 13.06
CA ASN A 1 -24.55 4.97 11.61
C ASN A 1 -23.20 4.57 11.02
N LEU A 2 -23.19 3.89 9.84
CA LEU A 2 -21.95 3.41 9.21
C LEU A 2 -20.98 4.56 8.85
N ASN A 3 -21.51 5.67 8.37
CA ASN A 3 -20.70 6.84 8.03
C ASN A 3 -20.02 7.44 9.27
N GLU A 4 -20.70 7.47 10.38
CA GLU A 4 -20.14 7.92 11.65
C GLU A 4 -18.99 7.02 12.10
N LYS A 5 -19.16 5.71 12.03
CA LYS A 5 -18.07 4.73 12.33
C LYS A 5 -16.87 4.89 11.40
N ARG A 6 -17.12 5.07 10.11
CA ARG A 6 -16.07 5.36 9.13
C ARG A 6 -15.28 6.61 9.50
N ASN A 7 -15.98 7.72 9.80
CA ASN A 7 -15.33 8.97 10.18
C ASN A 7 -14.51 8.83 11.47
N GLN A 8 -15.03 8.10 12.47
CA GLN A 8 -14.27 7.79 13.69
C GLN A 8 -12.99 7.01 13.40
N LEU A 9 -13.04 6.01 12.49
CA LEU A 9 -11.86 5.26 12.08
C LEU A 9 -10.85 6.13 11.30
N ILE A 10 -11.32 6.98 10.39
CA ILE A 10 -10.49 7.92 9.65
C ILE A 10 -9.75 8.86 10.63
N GLN A 11 -10.49 9.44 11.57
CA GLN A 11 -9.92 10.33 12.59
C GLN A 11 -8.93 9.59 13.51
N PHE A 12 -9.22 8.34 13.86
CA PHE A 12 -8.31 7.52 14.66
C PHE A 12 -6.98 7.27 13.92
N ILE A 13 -7.05 6.92 12.62
CA ILE A 13 -5.88 6.53 11.82
C ILE A 13 -5.03 7.74 11.40
N TRP A 14 -5.67 8.79 10.89
CA TRP A 14 -4.94 9.94 10.32
C TRP A 14 -5.03 11.21 11.14
N LYS A 15 -5.73 11.20 12.28
CA LYS A 15 -5.98 12.39 13.11
C LYS A 15 -6.65 13.55 12.34
N THR A 16 -7.27 13.25 11.21
CA THR A 16 -7.98 14.17 10.32
C THR A 16 -9.37 13.64 10.01
N ASN A 17 -10.20 14.45 9.36
CA ASN A 17 -11.56 14.05 8.98
C ASN A 17 -11.64 13.44 7.57
N THR A 18 -10.51 13.28 6.88
CA THR A 18 -10.47 12.76 5.52
C THR A 18 -9.31 11.79 5.34
N ILE A 19 -9.49 10.81 4.46
CA ILE A 19 -8.38 9.98 3.96
C ILE A 19 -7.42 10.83 3.13
N PRO A 20 -6.12 10.47 3.04
CA PRO A 20 -5.14 11.15 2.20
C PRO A 20 -5.60 11.25 0.75
N LYS A 21 -5.43 12.43 0.12
CA LYS A 21 -5.85 12.71 -1.26
C LYS A 21 -4.70 12.97 -2.23
N GLN A 22 -3.47 13.06 -1.72
CA GLN A 22 -2.29 13.30 -2.53
C GLN A 22 -2.00 12.12 -3.48
N LEU A 23 -1.16 12.38 -4.47
CA LEU A 23 -0.56 11.37 -5.35
C LEU A 23 0.77 10.88 -4.77
N PRO A 24 1.35 9.76 -5.29
CA PRO A 24 2.69 9.31 -4.91
C PRO A 24 3.74 10.42 -5.09
N ASN A 25 4.74 10.44 -4.21
CA ASN A 25 5.83 11.42 -4.26
C ASN A 25 6.72 11.24 -5.50
N LEU A 26 6.92 9.97 -5.91
CA LEU A 26 7.63 9.63 -7.14
C LEU A 26 6.91 8.48 -7.85
N ILE A 27 6.85 8.59 -9.18
CA ILE A 27 6.29 7.58 -10.06
C ILE A 27 7.33 7.27 -11.13
N ASP A 28 7.96 6.09 -11.03
CA ASP A 28 8.86 5.58 -12.06
C ASP A 28 8.07 4.62 -12.94
N THR A 29 7.82 5.02 -14.17
CA THR A 29 7.04 4.22 -15.11
C THR A 29 7.92 3.23 -15.88
N ASN A 30 7.38 2.06 -16.17
CA ASN A 30 7.99 1.02 -17.00
C ASN A 30 9.42 0.65 -16.52
N ILE A 31 9.56 0.39 -15.22
CA ILE A 31 10.85 -0.06 -14.67
C ILE A 31 11.16 -1.50 -15.08
N SER A 32 12.44 -1.81 -15.16
CA SER A 32 12.94 -3.20 -15.30
C SER A 32 13.30 -3.75 -13.93
N ASP A 33 12.80 -4.95 -13.61
CA ASP A 33 13.14 -5.67 -12.39
C ASP A 33 13.29 -7.15 -12.70
N GLU A 34 14.52 -7.67 -12.65
CA GLU A 34 14.87 -9.05 -12.99
C GLU A 34 14.06 -10.10 -12.21
N ARG A 35 13.60 -9.75 -11.00
CA ARG A 35 12.77 -10.63 -10.18
C ARG A 35 11.45 -11.01 -10.85
N PHE A 36 10.99 -10.23 -11.82
CA PHE A 36 9.72 -10.40 -12.54
C PHE A 36 9.91 -10.62 -14.05
N SER A 37 11.15 -10.81 -14.52
CA SER A 37 11.46 -10.99 -15.94
C SER A 37 10.77 -12.18 -16.61
N ASN A 38 10.39 -13.19 -15.82
CA ASN A 38 9.71 -14.40 -16.31
C ASN A 38 8.17 -14.32 -16.23
N PHE A 39 7.61 -13.15 -15.90
CA PHE A 39 6.16 -13.01 -15.86
C PHE A 39 5.58 -13.03 -17.28
N SER A 40 4.60 -13.91 -17.51
CA SER A 40 3.75 -13.90 -18.69
C SER A 40 2.69 -12.82 -18.61
N ASN A 41 2.18 -12.35 -19.75
CA ASN A 41 1.14 -11.33 -19.82
C ASN A 41 1.46 -10.03 -19.06
N LEU A 42 2.74 -9.72 -18.87
CA LEU A 42 3.20 -8.49 -18.21
C LEU A 42 3.63 -7.48 -19.26
N LYS A 43 2.93 -6.35 -19.34
CA LYS A 43 3.23 -5.24 -20.23
C LYS A 43 4.26 -4.29 -19.61
N GLN A 44 4.04 -3.89 -18.35
CA GLN A 44 4.92 -2.95 -17.66
C GLN A 44 4.80 -3.08 -16.14
N ILE A 45 5.81 -2.57 -15.46
CA ILE A 45 5.82 -2.37 -14.02
C ILE A 45 6.05 -0.88 -13.74
N ASP A 46 5.16 -0.25 -12.99
CA ASP A 46 5.40 1.08 -12.45
C ASP A 46 5.74 0.97 -10.97
N ARG A 47 6.71 1.77 -10.52
CA ARG A 47 7.10 1.87 -9.11
C ARG A 47 6.60 3.19 -8.54
N LEU A 48 5.80 3.10 -7.51
CA LEU A 48 5.34 4.25 -6.75
C LEU A 48 6.14 4.34 -5.45
N THR A 49 6.68 5.53 -5.17
CA THR A 49 7.29 5.84 -3.87
C THR A 49 6.35 6.76 -3.12
N ILE A 50 6.00 6.39 -1.91
CA ILE A 50 5.07 7.11 -1.04
C ILE A 50 5.81 7.43 0.24
N GLU A 51 6.16 8.70 0.41
CA GLU A 51 6.79 9.23 1.62
C GLU A 51 5.73 9.51 2.68
N MET A 52 6.06 9.20 3.91
CA MET A 52 5.19 9.35 5.07
C MET A 52 5.94 10.05 6.20
N GLU A 53 5.23 10.34 7.27
CA GLU A 53 5.80 10.97 8.46
C GLU A 53 7.02 10.20 9.00
N HIS A 54 7.88 10.90 9.71
CA HIS A 54 9.10 10.38 10.37
C HIS A 54 10.09 9.70 9.41
N GLY A 55 10.09 10.06 8.12
CA GLY A 55 10.99 9.51 7.12
C GLY A 55 10.68 8.07 6.70
N LEU A 56 9.52 7.52 7.05
CA LEU A 56 9.08 6.25 6.48
C LEU A 56 8.67 6.43 5.02
N SER A 57 8.92 5.40 4.23
CA SER A 57 8.41 5.34 2.85
C SER A 57 7.92 3.94 2.51
N SER A 58 6.93 3.91 1.64
CA SER A 58 6.41 2.67 1.07
C SER A 58 6.67 2.61 -0.43
N ILE A 59 7.10 1.45 -0.90
CA ILE A 59 7.28 1.14 -2.32
C ILE A 59 6.15 0.21 -2.76
N VAL A 60 5.41 0.67 -3.74
CA VAL A 60 4.32 -0.10 -4.36
C VAL A 60 4.67 -0.35 -5.83
N TYR A 61 4.55 -1.59 -6.27
CA TYR A 61 4.64 -1.91 -7.69
C TYR A 61 3.25 -2.08 -8.28
N VAL A 62 3.02 -1.43 -9.42
CA VAL A 62 1.82 -1.61 -10.23
C VAL A 62 2.18 -2.42 -11.46
N PHE A 63 1.71 -3.65 -11.51
CA PHE A 63 1.89 -4.57 -12.62
C PHE A 63 0.70 -4.45 -13.57
N SER A 64 0.96 -4.06 -14.79
CA SER A 64 -0.07 -3.94 -15.84
C SER A 64 0.02 -5.10 -16.81
N PRO A 65 -1.07 -5.84 -17.07
CA PRO A 65 -1.06 -6.91 -18.06
C PRO A 65 -1.09 -6.36 -19.49
N GLU A 66 -0.70 -7.17 -20.48
CA GLU A 66 -0.84 -6.84 -21.92
C GLU A 66 -2.31 -6.56 -22.28
N ASN A 67 -3.22 -7.39 -21.78
CA ASN A 67 -4.65 -7.30 -22.01
C ASN A 67 -5.38 -7.13 -20.67
N HIS A 68 -5.66 -5.89 -20.27
CA HIS A 68 -6.36 -5.63 -19.03
C HIS A 68 -7.88 -5.78 -19.18
N ASN A 69 -8.54 -6.22 -18.10
CA ASN A 69 -9.98 -6.46 -18.04
C ASN A 69 -10.77 -5.33 -17.34
N GLY A 70 -10.14 -4.17 -17.13
CA GLY A 70 -10.73 -3.01 -16.43
C GLY A 70 -10.71 -3.11 -14.88
N ASN A 71 -10.28 -4.24 -14.33
CA ASN A 71 -10.27 -4.44 -12.88
C ASN A 71 -8.86 -4.35 -12.30
N VAL A 72 -8.76 -3.80 -11.10
CA VAL A 72 -7.52 -3.67 -10.34
C VAL A 72 -7.62 -4.47 -9.06
N ILE A 73 -6.53 -5.18 -8.73
CA ILE A 73 -6.36 -5.83 -7.43
C ILE A 73 -5.27 -5.12 -6.63
N LEU A 74 -5.63 -4.63 -5.45
CA LEU A 74 -4.68 -4.20 -4.44
C LEU A 74 -4.27 -5.45 -3.64
N TYR A 75 -3.11 -6.02 -3.99
CA TYR A 75 -2.57 -7.22 -3.34
C TYR A 75 -1.67 -6.84 -2.17
N HIS A 76 -2.02 -7.21 -0.95
CA HIS A 76 -1.25 -6.88 0.25
C HIS A 76 -0.61 -8.12 0.87
N GLN A 77 0.73 -8.18 0.84
CA GLN A 77 1.50 -9.24 1.48
C GLN A 77 1.49 -9.06 3.00
N GLY A 78 1.64 -10.17 3.73
CA GLY A 78 1.75 -10.18 5.18
C GLY A 78 3.17 -9.93 5.70
N HIS A 79 3.40 -10.29 6.98
CA HIS A 79 4.68 -10.04 7.67
C HIS A 79 5.83 -10.92 7.18
N SER A 80 5.56 -12.02 6.49
CA SER A 80 6.57 -12.95 5.99
C SER A 80 7.23 -12.44 4.70
N GLY A 81 7.96 -11.32 4.80
CA GLY A 81 8.64 -10.67 3.69
C GLY A 81 7.74 -9.74 2.89
N GLY A 82 8.29 -9.19 1.79
CA GLY A 82 7.58 -8.25 0.94
C GLY A 82 6.68 -8.93 -0.11
N PHE A 83 5.96 -8.13 -0.89
CA PHE A 83 5.08 -8.60 -1.98
C PHE A 83 5.82 -9.48 -3.00
N ILE A 84 7.15 -9.40 -3.06
CA ILE A 84 7.99 -10.27 -3.90
C ILE A 84 7.74 -11.76 -3.60
N ASN A 85 7.44 -12.10 -2.36
CA ASN A 85 7.09 -13.48 -1.98
C ASN A 85 5.74 -13.94 -2.55
N GLY A 86 4.90 -13.00 -3.00
CA GLY A 86 3.62 -13.26 -3.64
C GLY A 86 3.65 -13.37 -5.16
N LYS A 87 4.82 -13.55 -5.79
CA LYS A 87 4.97 -13.59 -7.26
C LYS A 87 3.96 -14.50 -7.96
N SER A 88 3.77 -15.72 -7.46
CA SER A 88 2.83 -16.69 -8.06
C SER A 88 1.39 -16.20 -8.02
N THR A 89 1.01 -15.47 -6.98
CA THR A 89 -0.32 -14.87 -6.84
C THR A 89 -0.48 -13.68 -7.78
N ILE A 90 0.53 -12.80 -7.83
CA ILE A 90 0.55 -11.65 -8.77
C ILE A 90 0.45 -12.17 -10.21
N GLN A 91 1.26 -13.19 -10.57
CA GLN A 91 1.20 -13.79 -11.91
C GLN A 91 -0.19 -14.31 -12.27
N LYS A 92 -0.86 -15.03 -11.35
CA LYS A 92 -2.22 -15.52 -11.58
C LYS A 92 -3.23 -14.42 -11.84
N PHE A 93 -3.11 -13.29 -11.18
CA PHE A 93 -3.97 -12.14 -11.43
C PHE A 93 -3.69 -11.51 -12.81
N LEU A 94 -2.40 -11.35 -13.17
CA LEU A 94 -2.01 -10.86 -14.50
C LEU A 94 -2.53 -11.78 -15.62
N ASP A 95 -2.42 -13.11 -15.45
CA ASP A 95 -2.91 -14.10 -16.43
C ASP A 95 -4.43 -13.99 -16.66
N ASN A 96 -5.16 -13.45 -15.68
CA ASN A 96 -6.58 -13.19 -15.75
C ASN A 96 -6.93 -11.72 -16.14
N GLY A 97 -5.93 -10.95 -16.57
CA GLY A 97 -6.11 -9.60 -17.08
C GLY A 97 -6.28 -8.52 -16.01
N PHE A 98 -6.03 -8.82 -14.74
CA PHE A 98 -6.06 -7.80 -13.67
C PHE A 98 -4.80 -6.97 -13.67
N THR A 99 -4.93 -5.66 -13.52
CA THR A 99 -3.83 -4.82 -13.03
C THR A 99 -3.63 -5.08 -11.53
N VAL A 100 -2.39 -5.24 -11.09
CA VAL A 100 -2.09 -5.57 -9.69
C VAL A 100 -1.23 -4.50 -9.06
N ALA A 101 -1.74 -3.81 -8.05
CA ALA A 101 -0.94 -2.97 -7.16
C ALA A 101 -0.50 -3.80 -5.96
N ALA A 102 0.80 -4.01 -5.80
CA ALA A 102 1.37 -4.92 -4.81
C ALA A 102 2.03 -4.17 -3.65
N PHE A 103 1.61 -4.50 -2.43
CA PHE A 103 2.01 -3.84 -1.18
C PHE A 103 2.76 -4.78 -0.26
N SER A 104 3.69 -4.21 0.50
CA SER A 104 4.30 -4.84 1.67
C SER A 104 3.87 -4.12 2.95
N MET A 105 3.95 -4.81 4.08
CA MET A 105 3.78 -4.17 5.39
C MET A 105 4.87 -3.09 5.59
N PRO A 106 4.61 -2.04 6.40
CA PRO A 106 5.62 -1.04 6.74
C PRO A 106 6.92 -1.70 7.21
N LEU A 107 8.07 -1.10 6.90
CA LEU A 107 9.41 -1.59 7.26
C LEU A 107 9.80 -2.96 6.65
N ILE A 108 8.99 -3.52 5.76
CA ILE A 108 9.20 -4.86 5.19
C ILE A 108 9.35 -4.79 3.66
N GLY A 109 10.14 -5.72 3.12
CA GLY A 109 10.34 -5.84 1.67
C GLY A 109 11.16 -4.70 1.08
N LEU A 110 10.58 -3.95 0.16
CA LEU A 110 11.21 -2.77 -0.47
C LEU A 110 10.98 -1.47 0.32
N ASN A 111 10.14 -1.51 1.36
CA ASN A 111 9.91 -0.36 2.23
C ASN A 111 11.16 -0.05 3.05
N ASN A 112 11.43 1.22 3.29
CA ASN A 112 12.61 1.61 4.02
C ASN A 112 12.53 1.27 5.52
N GLN A 113 13.68 1.30 6.17
CA GLN A 113 13.87 1.14 7.61
C GLN A 113 14.65 2.36 8.12
N PRO A 114 13.99 3.48 8.41
CA PRO A 114 14.65 4.73 8.73
C PRO A 114 15.33 4.68 10.10
N ILE A 115 16.33 5.55 10.29
CA ILE A 115 16.84 5.94 11.60
C ILE A 115 16.11 7.21 11.99
N ILE A 116 15.49 7.20 13.16
CA ILE A 116 14.67 8.31 13.65
C ILE A 116 15.28 8.78 14.98
N GLU A 117 15.53 10.10 15.07
CA GLU A 117 15.93 10.73 16.33
C GLU A 117 14.71 10.83 17.25
N LEU A 118 14.75 10.15 18.38
CA LEU A 118 13.71 10.17 19.40
C LEU A 118 14.16 11.03 20.58
N GLU A 119 13.28 11.93 21.02
CA GLU A 119 13.52 12.74 22.20
C GLU A 119 13.85 11.86 23.42
N ASN A 120 14.90 12.19 24.14
CA ASN A 120 15.40 11.50 25.33
C ASN A 120 15.92 10.05 25.12
N ILE A 121 15.96 9.54 23.89
CA ILE A 121 16.45 8.18 23.56
C ILE A 121 17.64 8.26 22.59
N GLY A 122 17.62 9.23 21.64
CA GLY A 122 18.60 9.36 20.55
C GLY A 122 18.18 8.61 19.29
N GLU A 123 19.13 8.32 18.41
CA GLU A 123 18.91 7.65 17.14
C GLU A 123 18.48 6.19 17.31
N VAL A 124 17.33 5.84 16.74
CA VAL A 124 16.77 4.48 16.74
C VAL A 124 16.49 4.03 15.31
N LYS A 125 17.05 2.89 14.90
CA LYS A 125 16.68 2.25 13.64
C LYS A 125 15.35 1.54 13.79
N PHE A 126 14.39 1.92 12.95
CA PHE A 126 13.07 1.30 12.91
C PHE A 126 13.07 0.12 11.93
N PHE A 127 12.78 -1.09 12.42
CA PHE A 127 12.73 -2.32 11.64
C PHE A 127 11.65 -3.31 12.12
N LYS A 128 10.90 -2.96 13.17
CA LYS A 128 9.80 -3.75 13.73
C LYS A 128 8.61 -2.86 14.07
N HIS A 129 7.40 -3.37 13.83
CA HIS A 129 6.16 -2.62 14.08
C HIS A 129 5.94 -2.24 15.54
N ASN A 130 6.42 -3.03 16.51
CA ASN A 130 6.29 -2.68 17.91
C ASN A 130 7.07 -1.42 18.32
N GLN A 131 8.04 -0.98 17.51
CA GLN A 131 8.75 0.28 17.72
C GLN A 131 7.87 1.50 17.41
N PHE A 132 6.79 1.33 16.64
CA PHE A 132 5.89 2.42 16.30
C PHE A 132 5.22 3.08 17.50
N VAL A 133 5.18 2.41 18.64
CA VAL A 133 4.70 2.98 19.91
C VAL A 133 5.46 4.26 20.30
N TYR A 134 6.73 4.38 19.92
CA TYR A 134 7.54 5.56 20.19
C TYR A 134 7.16 6.79 19.34
N LEU A 135 6.38 6.60 18.29
CA LEU A 135 5.95 7.65 17.35
C LEU A 135 4.51 8.12 17.62
N GLU A 136 3.74 7.38 18.44
CA GLU A 136 2.35 7.75 18.73
C GLU A 136 2.29 9.09 19.47
N SER A 137 1.36 9.95 19.06
CA SER A 137 1.08 11.24 19.72
C SER A 137 -0.39 11.63 19.59
N GLU A 138 -0.76 12.74 20.19
CA GLU A 138 -2.11 13.29 20.01
C GLU A 138 -2.45 13.61 18.54
N ASN A 139 -1.44 14.03 17.78
CA ASN A 139 -1.57 14.49 16.39
C ASN A 139 -1.14 13.45 15.35
N PHE A 140 -0.64 12.30 15.77
CA PHE A 140 -0.14 11.27 14.87
C PHE A 140 -0.48 9.87 15.38
N SER A 141 -0.90 8.99 14.46
CA SER A 141 -1.02 7.56 14.71
C SER A 141 -0.24 6.75 13.68
N SER A 142 0.60 5.86 14.15
CA SER A 142 1.38 4.94 13.32
C SER A 142 0.52 3.94 12.53
N MET A 143 -0.76 3.82 12.87
CA MET A 143 -1.74 3.12 12.03
C MET A 143 -1.82 3.70 10.61
N SER A 144 -1.52 4.99 10.44
CA SER A 144 -1.47 5.64 9.13
C SER A 144 -0.45 4.99 8.18
N TYR A 145 0.67 4.47 8.67
CA TYR A 145 1.68 3.80 7.85
C TYR A 145 1.17 2.57 7.10
N PHE A 146 0.14 1.91 7.64
CA PHE A 146 -0.46 0.73 7.02
C PHE A 146 -1.48 1.07 5.94
N PHE A 147 -2.12 2.24 6.01
CA PHE A 147 -3.26 2.59 5.15
C PHE A 147 -2.98 3.76 4.20
N THR A 148 -2.05 4.65 4.52
CA THR A 148 -1.66 5.76 3.63
C THR A 148 -1.18 5.26 2.27
N PRO A 149 -0.32 4.22 2.15
CA PRO A 149 0.08 3.71 0.85
C PRO A 149 -1.09 3.21 0.00
N LEU A 150 -2.09 2.59 0.61
CA LEU A 150 -3.30 2.12 -0.08
C LEU A 150 -4.10 3.30 -0.65
N SER A 151 -4.34 4.34 0.18
CA SER A 151 -5.08 5.52 -0.23
C SER A 151 -4.41 6.27 -1.38
N ILE A 152 -3.11 6.53 -1.26
CA ILE A 152 -2.33 7.27 -2.26
C ILE A 152 -2.22 6.49 -3.57
N THR A 153 -1.99 5.17 -3.50
CA THR A 153 -1.99 4.32 -4.70
C THR A 153 -3.36 4.31 -5.37
N LEU A 154 -4.44 4.22 -4.60
CA LEU A 154 -5.79 4.25 -5.15
C LEU A 154 -6.13 5.61 -5.78
N ASN A 155 -5.61 6.72 -5.23
CA ASN A 155 -5.73 8.03 -5.86
C ASN A 155 -5.05 8.04 -7.23
N TYR A 156 -3.83 7.52 -7.32
CA TYR A 156 -3.10 7.42 -8.59
C TYR A 156 -3.85 6.56 -9.60
N LEU A 157 -4.26 5.35 -9.22
CA LEU A 157 -4.98 4.43 -10.12
C LEU A 157 -6.32 5.00 -10.58
N SER A 158 -7.02 5.74 -9.72
CA SER A 158 -8.30 6.38 -10.05
C SER A 158 -8.18 7.53 -11.06
N THR A 159 -6.96 7.98 -11.40
CA THR A 159 -6.77 8.94 -12.50
C THR A 159 -6.93 8.31 -13.88
N ASN A 160 -6.82 6.99 -13.97
CA ASN A 160 -7.00 6.26 -15.21
C ASN A 160 -8.46 5.81 -15.37
N SER A 161 -9.17 6.41 -16.30
CA SER A 161 -10.59 6.13 -16.57
C SER A 161 -10.86 4.72 -17.15
N SER A 162 -9.83 3.96 -17.52
CA SER A 162 -9.97 2.58 -17.99
C SER A 162 -10.17 1.57 -16.86
N PHE A 163 -9.97 1.97 -15.60
CA PHE A 163 -10.21 1.13 -14.43
C PHE A 163 -11.64 1.32 -13.92
N GLU A 164 -12.39 0.22 -13.86
CA GLU A 164 -13.81 0.20 -13.49
C GLU A 164 -14.02 -0.21 -12.02
N ASN A 165 -13.25 -1.21 -11.56
CA ASN A 165 -13.40 -1.77 -10.21
C ASN A 165 -12.07 -1.96 -9.51
N PHE A 166 -12.09 -1.72 -8.20
CA PHE A 166 -10.95 -1.92 -7.32
C PHE A 166 -11.29 -2.99 -6.29
N HIS A 167 -10.48 -4.04 -6.25
CA HIS A 167 -10.62 -5.15 -5.33
C HIS A 167 -9.41 -5.24 -4.40
N MET A 168 -9.56 -5.85 -3.24
CA MET A 168 -8.44 -6.10 -2.34
C MET A 168 -8.29 -7.59 -2.03
N VAL A 169 -7.04 -8.05 -2.05
CA VAL A 169 -6.67 -9.40 -1.64
C VAL A 169 -5.45 -9.31 -0.73
N GLY A 170 -5.47 -9.97 0.39
CA GLY A 170 -4.36 -9.95 1.34
C GLY A 170 -4.14 -11.27 2.05
N ILE A 171 -2.92 -11.48 2.51
CA ILE A 171 -2.52 -12.65 3.28
C ILE A 171 -1.96 -12.24 4.64
N SER A 172 -2.32 -12.94 5.72
CA SER A 172 -1.84 -12.66 7.08
C SER A 172 -2.12 -11.21 7.51
N GLY A 173 -1.09 -10.42 7.85
CA GLY A 173 -1.23 -9.00 8.14
C GLY A 173 -1.84 -8.19 6.97
N GLY A 174 -1.56 -8.57 5.72
CA GLY A 174 -2.25 -8.02 4.55
C GLY A 174 -3.75 -8.34 4.55
N GLY A 175 -4.15 -9.54 5.03
CA GLY A 175 -5.56 -9.89 5.21
C GLY A 175 -6.26 -8.99 6.24
N TRP A 176 -5.56 -8.59 7.30
CA TRP A 176 -6.07 -7.56 8.20
C TRP A 176 -6.27 -6.21 7.50
N ALA A 177 -5.30 -5.77 6.70
CA ALA A 177 -5.43 -4.52 5.93
C ALA A 177 -6.63 -4.56 4.98
N THR A 178 -6.86 -5.69 4.29
CA THR A 178 -8.01 -5.88 3.37
C THR A 178 -9.36 -6.00 4.08
N THR A 179 -9.36 -6.23 5.38
CA THR A 179 -10.58 -6.20 6.20
C THR A 179 -10.92 -4.78 6.64
N VAL A 180 -9.91 -4.00 7.02
CA VAL A 180 -10.11 -2.66 7.58
C VAL A 180 -10.28 -1.61 6.48
N TYR A 181 -9.38 -1.58 5.48
CA TYR A 181 -9.33 -0.49 4.50
C TYR A 181 -10.62 -0.30 3.69
N PRO A 182 -11.34 -1.34 3.23
CA PRO A 182 -12.62 -1.17 2.53
C PRO A 182 -13.71 -0.46 3.36
N SER A 183 -13.59 -0.48 4.69
CA SER A 183 -14.49 0.27 5.56
C SER A 183 -14.21 1.78 5.56
N LEU A 184 -12.98 2.17 5.17
CA LEU A 184 -12.52 3.56 5.10
C LEU A 184 -12.75 4.18 3.73
N ASP A 185 -12.49 3.43 2.66
CA ASP A 185 -12.52 3.90 1.28
C ASP A 185 -13.56 3.16 0.46
N THR A 186 -14.60 3.89 0.05
CA THR A 186 -15.74 3.33 -0.69
C THR A 186 -15.45 2.99 -2.13
N ARG A 187 -14.26 3.31 -2.64
CA ARG A 187 -13.82 2.91 -3.99
C ARG A 187 -13.54 1.42 -4.09
N ILE A 188 -13.26 0.76 -2.98
CA ILE A 188 -13.06 -0.70 -2.96
C ILE A 188 -14.43 -1.39 -3.05
N THR A 189 -14.58 -2.26 -4.07
CA THR A 189 -15.85 -2.91 -4.39
C THR A 189 -15.96 -4.34 -3.85
N LYS A 190 -14.84 -5.03 -3.63
CA LYS A 190 -14.78 -6.40 -3.04
C LYS A 190 -13.47 -6.64 -2.32
#